data_a657c4d6d61dd567a8037165f522bb96
#
_entry.id   a657c4d6d61dd567a8037165f522bb96
#
_cell.length_a   1.000
_cell.length_b   1.000
_cell.length_c   1.000
_cell.angle_alpha   90.00
_cell.angle_beta   90.00
_cell.angle_gamma   90.00
#
_symmetry.space_group_name_H-M   'P 1'
#
loop_
_entity.id
_entity.type
_entity.pdbx_description
1 polymer ?
#
loop_
_entity_poly.entity_id
_entity_poly.type
_entity_poly.pdbx_seq_one_letter_code
_entity_poly.pdbx_strand_id
1 'polypeptide(L)'
;ADVVVIGSGAAGLPAAIKAADGGASVIVVETNYDVGGHAIISGGNVPLGGGTSAQKKYGIQDSPDTVFSDLTDWTIVQANGWPDFRYNDREVMRAFADHCALTYEFLLESGVQFKEVPPDNQGGHNLGNSAPRENHAFWTKGAGYESPNNRAGTGVIRPLENSARAKGVKFLL
;
A
#
# COMPACT_ATOMS: atom_id res chain seq x y z
N ALA A 1 22.65 13.78 6.20
CA ALA A 1 21.49 13.57 5.35
C ALA A 1 20.50 14.70 5.54
N ASP A 2 19.78 15.05 4.50
CA ASP A 2 18.73 16.07 4.57
C ASP A 2 17.48 15.51 5.25
N VAL A 3 17.22 14.21 5.03
CA VAL A 3 16.08 13.49 5.61
C VAL A 3 16.53 12.20 6.27
N VAL A 4 16.02 11.96 7.47
CA VAL A 4 16.15 10.69 8.19
C VAL A 4 14.76 10.08 8.34
N VAL A 5 14.58 8.87 7.81
CA VAL A 5 13.34 8.08 7.94
C VAL A 5 13.55 7.01 9.00
N ILE A 6 12.68 6.98 10.01
CA ILE A 6 12.73 5.99 11.09
C ILE A 6 11.74 4.87 10.78
N GLY A 7 12.27 3.69 10.55
CA GLY A 7 11.53 2.50 10.14
C GLY A 7 11.42 2.34 8.63
N SER A 8 11.61 1.10 8.16
CA SER A 8 11.63 0.72 6.75
C SER A 8 10.39 -0.06 6.30
N GLY A 9 9.28 0.10 7.01
CA GLY A 9 8.00 -0.55 6.67
C GLY A 9 7.31 0.06 5.45
N ALA A 10 6.03 -0.32 5.24
CA ALA A 10 5.20 0.11 4.11
C ALA A 10 5.02 1.64 3.99
N ALA A 11 5.22 2.40 5.06
CA ALA A 11 5.18 3.86 5.03
C ALA A 11 6.59 4.48 4.84
N GLY A 12 7.59 3.92 5.53
CA GLY A 12 8.94 4.48 5.53
C GLY A 12 9.65 4.37 4.18
N LEU A 13 9.54 3.22 3.51
CA LEU A 13 10.16 3.04 2.18
C LEU A 13 9.59 4.02 1.14
N PRO A 14 8.26 4.18 0.98
CA PRO A 14 7.71 5.20 0.10
C PRO A 14 8.13 6.63 0.47
N ALA A 15 8.15 6.96 1.76
CA ALA A 15 8.60 8.28 2.22
C ALA A 15 10.07 8.54 1.81
N ALA A 16 10.96 7.56 2.00
CA ALA A 16 12.35 7.66 1.61
C ALA A 16 12.51 7.81 0.08
N ILE A 17 11.74 7.05 -0.71
CA ILE A 17 11.74 7.15 -2.17
C ILE A 17 11.32 8.55 -2.61
N LYS A 18 10.20 9.05 -2.07
CA LYS A 18 9.68 10.38 -2.44
C LYS A 18 10.62 11.51 -2.02
N ALA A 19 11.27 11.42 -0.87
CA ALA A 19 12.29 12.39 -0.46
C ALA A 19 13.50 12.38 -1.41
N ALA A 20 13.97 11.19 -1.80
CA ALA A 20 15.07 11.05 -2.75
C ALA A 20 14.68 11.56 -4.16
N ASP A 21 13.44 11.30 -4.62
CA ASP A 21 12.91 11.86 -5.87
C ASP A 21 12.89 13.40 -5.85
N GLY A 22 12.69 13.99 -4.68
CA GLY A 22 12.81 15.44 -4.46
C GLY A 22 14.24 15.97 -4.39
N GLY A 23 15.25 15.11 -4.57
CA GLY A 23 16.66 15.48 -4.56
C GLY A 23 17.32 15.49 -3.17
N ALA A 24 16.63 15.04 -2.13
CA ALA A 24 17.19 14.98 -0.79
C ALA A 24 18.16 13.79 -0.63
N SER A 25 19.23 13.98 0.15
CA SER A 25 20.02 12.87 0.67
C SER A 25 19.27 12.19 1.81
N VAL A 26 19.03 10.88 1.71
CA VAL A 26 18.14 10.15 2.63
C VAL A 26 18.87 9.02 3.33
N ILE A 27 18.63 8.90 4.65
CA ILE A 27 19.02 7.75 5.46
C ILE A 27 17.75 7.13 6.05
N VAL A 28 17.57 5.82 5.88
CA VAL A 28 16.58 5.02 6.61
C VAL A 28 17.27 4.33 7.77
N VAL A 29 16.71 4.47 8.98
CA VAL A 29 17.16 3.77 10.17
C VAL A 29 16.13 2.71 10.53
N GLU A 30 16.58 1.47 10.65
CA GLU A 30 15.73 0.31 10.94
C GLU A 30 16.28 -0.44 12.15
N THR A 31 15.41 -0.89 13.04
CA THR A 31 15.83 -1.59 14.26
C THR A 31 16.02 -3.10 14.05
N ASN A 32 15.44 -3.65 12.99
CA ASN A 32 15.62 -5.06 12.63
C ASN A 32 16.82 -5.24 11.70
N TYR A 33 17.28 -6.48 11.62
CA TYR A 33 18.35 -6.88 10.70
C TYR A 33 17.92 -6.93 9.22
N ASP A 34 16.64 -6.68 8.94
CA ASP A 34 16.08 -6.64 7.58
C ASP A 34 14.98 -5.57 7.50
N VAL A 35 14.72 -5.10 6.27
CA VAL A 35 13.72 -4.07 5.99
C VAL A 35 12.31 -4.66 5.90
N GLY A 36 11.30 -3.79 6.09
CA GLY A 36 9.91 -4.09 5.72
C GLY A 36 8.93 -4.21 6.87
N GLY A 37 9.40 -4.38 8.11
CA GLY A 37 8.53 -4.50 9.28
C GLY A 37 7.45 -5.57 9.09
N HIS A 38 6.21 -5.33 9.55
CA HIS A 38 5.10 -6.27 9.36
C HIS A 38 4.66 -6.42 7.89
N ALA A 39 4.94 -5.47 7.04
CA ALA A 39 4.50 -5.54 5.65
C ALA A 39 5.19 -6.66 4.88
N ILE A 40 6.46 -6.95 5.16
CA ILE A 40 7.21 -8.00 4.44
C ILE A 40 6.66 -9.41 4.71
N ILE A 41 6.08 -9.64 5.89
CA ILE A 41 5.49 -10.92 6.29
C ILE A 41 3.98 -11.01 6.02
N SER A 42 3.39 -10.00 5.43
CA SER A 42 1.96 -9.98 5.06
C SER A 42 1.66 -10.86 3.85
N GLY A 43 0.36 -11.05 3.57
CA GLY A 43 -0.08 -11.78 2.37
C GLY A 43 0.12 -11.05 1.04
N GLY A 44 0.56 -9.79 1.05
CA GLY A 44 0.75 -8.98 -0.14
C GLY A 44 -0.55 -8.49 -0.78
N ASN A 45 -1.61 -8.44 -0.01
CA ASN A 45 -2.88 -7.86 -0.42
C ASN A 45 -2.83 -6.34 -0.25
N VAL A 46 -3.18 -5.62 -1.29
CA VAL A 46 -3.09 -4.15 -1.33
C VAL A 46 -4.45 -3.59 -1.78
N PRO A 47 -5.31 -3.19 -0.84
CA PRO A 47 -6.65 -2.69 -1.16
C PRO A 47 -6.59 -1.21 -1.56
N LEU A 48 -6.30 -0.95 -2.82
CA LEU A 48 -6.28 0.38 -3.41
C LEU A 48 -7.26 0.48 -4.58
N GLY A 49 -8.13 1.46 -4.51
CA GLY A 49 -9.19 1.74 -5.49
C GLY A 49 -9.20 3.19 -5.94
N GLY A 50 -10.39 3.73 -6.18
CA GLY A 50 -10.58 5.12 -6.59
C GLY A 50 -10.24 5.39 -8.05
N GLY A 51 -10.26 4.37 -8.91
CA GLY A 51 -10.00 4.50 -10.33
C GLY A 51 -8.54 4.22 -10.72
N THR A 52 -7.93 3.20 -10.11
CA THR A 52 -6.59 2.72 -10.48
C THR A 52 -6.51 2.26 -11.94
N SER A 53 -5.31 2.18 -12.51
CA SER A 53 -5.09 1.63 -13.86
C SER A 53 -5.58 0.18 -13.98
N ALA A 54 -5.43 -0.63 -12.91
CA ALA A 54 -5.99 -1.98 -12.87
C ALA A 54 -7.52 -1.98 -12.96
N GLN A 55 -8.19 -1.16 -12.17
CA GLN A 55 -9.65 -1.04 -12.23
C GLN A 55 -10.12 -0.62 -13.64
N LYS A 56 -9.48 0.37 -14.22
CA LYS A 56 -9.78 0.82 -15.59
C LYS A 56 -9.58 -0.29 -16.64
N LYS A 57 -8.46 -1.04 -16.53
CA LYS A 57 -8.14 -2.18 -17.41
C LYS A 57 -9.26 -3.24 -17.44
N TYR A 58 -9.89 -3.47 -16.29
CA TYR A 58 -10.93 -4.50 -16.15
C TYR A 58 -12.36 -3.93 -16.12
N GLY A 59 -12.55 -2.66 -16.46
CA GLY A 59 -13.87 -2.04 -16.54
C GLY A 59 -14.57 -1.83 -15.20
N ILE A 60 -13.83 -1.84 -14.09
CA ILE A 60 -14.35 -1.61 -12.75
C ILE A 60 -14.54 -0.11 -12.56
N GLN A 61 -15.79 0.29 -12.26
CA GLN A 61 -16.11 1.67 -11.94
C GLN A 61 -15.85 1.95 -10.46
N ASP A 62 -15.02 2.90 -10.18
CA ASP A 62 -14.70 3.34 -8.82
C ASP A 62 -14.20 4.80 -8.84
N SER A 63 -14.30 5.48 -7.71
CA SER A 63 -13.87 6.87 -7.59
C SER A 63 -13.38 7.16 -6.16
N PRO A 64 -12.62 8.25 -5.95
CA PRO A 64 -12.28 8.70 -4.61
C PRO A 64 -13.52 8.94 -3.73
N ASP A 65 -14.62 9.44 -4.30
CA ASP A 65 -15.85 9.66 -3.55
C ASP A 65 -16.50 8.36 -3.12
N THR A 66 -16.47 7.33 -3.98
CA THR A 66 -16.96 5.99 -3.62
C THR A 66 -16.11 5.37 -2.50
N VAL A 67 -14.77 5.48 -2.60
CA VAL A 67 -13.85 5.02 -1.54
C VAL A 67 -14.14 5.75 -0.23
N PHE A 68 -14.28 7.06 -0.27
CA PHE A 68 -14.57 7.87 0.92
C PHE A 68 -15.91 7.53 1.55
N SER A 69 -16.95 7.36 0.73
CA SER A 69 -18.28 6.95 1.20
C SER A 69 -18.22 5.60 1.91
N ASP A 70 -17.59 4.61 1.29
CA ASP A 70 -17.44 3.27 1.87
C ASP A 70 -16.70 3.29 3.23
N LEU A 71 -15.66 4.10 3.35
CA LEU A 71 -14.85 4.18 4.57
C LEU A 71 -15.53 5.02 5.68
N THR A 72 -16.51 5.82 5.34
CA THR A 72 -17.17 6.74 6.27
C THR A 72 -18.67 6.46 6.45
N ASP A 73 -19.19 5.39 5.88
CA ASP A 73 -20.58 4.97 6.08
C ASP A 73 -20.76 4.40 7.48
N TRP A 74 -21.38 5.20 8.34
CA TRP A 74 -21.59 4.87 9.73
C TRP A 74 -22.61 3.73 9.95
N THR A 75 -23.36 3.37 8.95
CA THR A 75 -24.28 2.22 9.04
C THR A 75 -23.51 0.90 9.01
N ILE A 76 -22.30 0.92 8.50
CA ILE A 76 -21.42 -0.24 8.30
C ILE A 76 -20.36 -0.31 9.39
N VAL A 77 -19.85 0.84 9.86
CA VAL A 77 -18.82 0.90 10.89
C VAL A 77 -19.41 0.51 12.24
N GLN A 78 -19.12 -0.69 12.69
CA GLN A 78 -19.51 -1.13 14.03
C GLN A 78 -18.76 -0.36 15.11
N ALA A 79 -19.48 0.06 16.14
CA ALA A 79 -18.86 0.59 17.34
C ALA A 79 -17.94 -0.48 17.95
N ASN A 80 -16.68 -0.15 18.18
CA ASN A 80 -15.68 -1.05 18.79
C ASN A 80 -15.80 -1.14 20.33
N GLY A 81 -16.94 -0.76 20.90
CA GLY A 81 -17.19 -0.77 22.34
C GLY A 81 -16.78 0.50 23.08
N TRP A 82 -16.04 1.41 22.45
CA TRP A 82 -15.63 2.68 23.04
C TRP A 82 -16.30 3.84 22.30
N PRO A 83 -17.09 4.70 22.97
CA PRO A 83 -17.84 5.77 22.31
C PRO A 83 -16.96 6.69 21.44
N ASP A 84 -15.74 6.94 21.88
CA ASP A 84 -14.83 7.88 21.22
C ASP A 84 -14.09 7.28 20.00
N PHE A 85 -14.14 5.95 19.82
CA PHE A 85 -13.49 5.24 18.71
C PHE A 85 -14.48 4.71 17.67
N ARG A 86 -15.70 5.21 17.65
CA ARG A 86 -16.71 4.80 16.69
C ARG A 86 -16.49 5.33 15.29
N TYR A 87 -15.70 6.38 15.17
CA TYR A 87 -15.67 7.17 13.96
C TYR A 87 -14.23 7.30 13.45
N ASN A 88 -14.06 7.03 12.18
CA ASN A 88 -12.83 7.33 11.48
C ASN A 88 -12.61 8.85 11.44
N ASP A 89 -11.36 9.27 11.48
CA ASP A 89 -11.00 10.63 11.14
C ASP A 89 -11.36 10.87 9.67
N ARG A 90 -12.37 11.71 9.42
CA ARG A 90 -12.90 11.94 8.08
C ARG A 90 -11.91 12.64 7.16
N GLU A 91 -11.05 13.49 7.69
CA GLU A 91 -10.03 14.19 6.90
C GLU A 91 -8.96 13.20 6.44
N VAL A 92 -8.52 12.31 7.32
CA VAL A 92 -7.59 11.23 6.98
C VAL A 92 -8.21 10.28 5.96
N MET A 93 -9.49 9.89 6.12
CA MET A 93 -10.19 9.05 5.14
C MET A 93 -10.36 9.75 3.80
N ARG A 94 -10.59 11.07 3.78
CA ARG A 94 -10.65 11.83 2.54
C ARG A 94 -9.29 11.84 1.83
N ALA A 95 -8.23 12.15 2.58
CA ALA A 95 -6.86 12.12 2.03
C ALA A 95 -6.49 10.74 1.49
N PHE A 96 -6.83 9.67 2.22
CA PHE A 96 -6.62 8.30 1.75
C PHE A 96 -7.35 8.05 0.43
N ALA A 97 -8.65 8.37 0.38
CA ALA A 97 -9.47 8.15 -0.81
C ALA A 97 -8.93 8.91 -2.05
N ASP A 98 -8.55 10.17 -1.87
CA ASP A 98 -8.03 11.01 -2.94
C ASP A 98 -6.68 10.52 -3.48
N HIS A 99 -5.89 9.86 -2.65
CA HIS A 99 -4.55 9.39 -3.01
C HIS A 99 -4.45 7.90 -3.33
N CYS A 100 -5.52 7.12 -3.18
CA CYS A 100 -5.50 5.67 -3.43
C CYS A 100 -4.97 5.30 -4.82
N ALA A 101 -5.55 5.87 -5.87
CA ALA A 101 -5.14 5.58 -7.24
C ALA A 101 -3.69 6.02 -7.51
N LEU A 102 -3.29 7.19 -7.02
CA LEU A 102 -1.90 7.67 -7.14
C LEU A 102 -0.91 6.76 -6.40
N THR A 103 -1.30 6.24 -5.24
CA THR A 103 -0.47 5.28 -4.49
C THR A 103 -0.30 3.98 -5.27
N TYR A 104 -1.35 3.50 -5.93
CA TYR A 104 -1.27 2.31 -6.78
C TYR A 104 -0.26 2.50 -7.92
N GLU A 105 -0.35 3.62 -8.64
CA GLU A 105 0.57 3.94 -9.75
C GLU A 105 2.01 4.09 -9.23
N PHE A 106 2.21 4.75 -8.09
CA PHE A 106 3.52 4.85 -7.44
C PHE A 106 4.13 3.47 -7.11
N LEU A 107 3.32 2.51 -6.66
CA LEU A 107 3.80 1.14 -6.40
C LEU A 107 4.28 0.47 -7.69
N LEU A 108 3.52 0.61 -8.80
CA LEU A 108 3.93 0.12 -10.11
C LEU A 108 5.25 0.76 -10.58
N GLU A 109 5.35 2.09 -10.49
CA GLU A 109 6.56 2.85 -10.84
C GLU A 109 7.77 2.43 -9.99
N SER A 110 7.54 2.03 -8.76
CA SER A 110 8.57 1.53 -7.85
C SER A 110 8.93 0.05 -8.08
N GLY A 111 8.33 -0.60 -9.10
CA GLY A 111 8.64 -1.97 -9.50
C GLY A 111 7.80 -3.05 -8.83
N VAL A 112 6.77 -2.68 -8.03
CA VAL A 112 5.81 -3.64 -7.49
C VAL A 112 5.02 -4.26 -8.64
N GLN A 113 4.90 -5.57 -8.63
CA GLN A 113 4.11 -6.30 -9.61
C GLN A 113 2.85 -6.86 -8.96
N PHE A 114 1.72 -6.64 -9.60
CA PHE A 114 0.45 -7.23 -9.21
C PHE A 114 0.05 -8.34 -10.17
N LYS A 115 -0.70 -9.32 -9.68
CA LYS A 115 -1.26 -10.37 -10.53
C LYS A 115 -2.11 -9.73 -11.63
N GLU A 116 -1.99 -10.22 -12.85
CA GLU A 116 -2.77 -9.79 -14.00
C GLU A 116 -4.19 -10.41 -13.99
N VAL A 117 -4.91 -10.14 -12.91
CA VAL A 117 -6.30 -10.52 -12.69
C VAL A 117 -7.09 -9.30 -12.26
N PRO A 118 -8.42 -9.27 -12.43
CA PRO A 118 -9.22 -8.19 -11.88
C PRO A 118 -8.99 -8.04 -10.37
N PRO A 119 -8.93 -6.82 -9.84
CA PRO A 119 -9.05 -6.59 -8.40
C PRO A 119 -10.30 -7.30 -7.85
N ASP A 120 -10.21 -7.82 -6.65
CA ASP A 120 -11.34 -8.53 -6.04
C ASP A 120 -11.90 -7.83 -4.78
N ASN A 121 -12.95 -8.40 -4.22
CA ASN A 121 -13.57 -7.97 -2.97
C ASN A 121 -13.34 -9.01 -1.88
N GLN A 122 -12.09 -9.23 -1.48
CA GLN A 122 -11.84 -10.05 -0.30
C GLN A 122 -12.34 -9.30 0.95
N GLY A 123 -13.35 -9.83 1.59
CA GLY A 123 -14.03 -9.17 2.70
C GLY A 123 -15.53 -8.91 2.44
N GLY A 124 -15.97 -9.18 1.21
CA GLY A 124 -17.38 -9.13 0.81
C GLY A 124 -17.87 -7.75 0.36
N HIS A 125 -18.96 -7.76 -0.38
CA HIS A 125 -19.58 -6.55 -0.93
C HIS A 125 -20.31 -5.69 0.12
N ASN A 126 -20.48 -6.16 1.34
CA ASN A 126 -21.42 -5.59 2.29
C ASN A 126 -20.78 -4.80 3.45
N LEU A 127 -19.47 -4.57 3.44
CA LEU A 127 -18.76 -3.93 4.55
C LEU A 127 -17.91 -2.76 4.07
N GLY A 128 -18.53 -1.76 3.45
CA GLY A 128 -17.79 -0.59 2.98
C GLY A 128 -16.90 -0.85 1.78
N ASN A 129 -17.27 -1.80 0.93
CA ASN A 129 -16.48 -2.24 -0.22
C ASN A 129 -17.38 -2.38 -1.45
N SER A 130 -17.91 -1.26 -1.93
CA SER A 130 -18.87 -1.22 -3.03
C SER A 130 -18.25 -1.51 -4.40
N ALA A 131 -16.92 -1.46 -4.52
CA ALA A 131 -16.18 -1.79 -5.73
C ALA A 131 -15.00 -2.74 -5.43
N PRO A 132 -14.62 -3.62 -6.37
CA PRO A 132 -13.42 -4.43 -6.24
C PRO A 132 -12.15 -3.57 -6.17
N ARG A 133 -11.37 -3.71 -5.09
CA ARG A 133 -10.19 -2.88 -4.82
C ARG A 133 -8.96 -3.67 -4.42
N GLU A 134 -9.09 -4.96 -4.13
CA GLU A 134 -7.98 -5.74 -3.62
C GLU A 134 -7.08 -6.24 -4.74
N ASN A 135 -5.84 -5.75 -4.72
CA ASN A 135 -4.80 -6.13 -5.66
C ASN A 135 -3.82 -7.06 -4.95
N HIS A 136 -3.35 -8.10 -5.63
CA HIS A 136 -2.45 -9.11 -5.06
C HIS A 136 -1.05 -8.93 -5.61
N ALA A 137 -0.14 -8.43 -4.78
CA ALA A 137 1.28 -8.39 -5.13
C ALA A 137 1.84 -9.81 -5.21
N PHE A 138 2.80 -10.01 -6.09
CA PHE A 138 3.54 -11.26 -6.18
C PHE A 138 5.04 -11.01 -6.32
N TRP A 139 5.83 -12.02 -5.99
CA TRP A 139 7.25 -11.99 -6.15
C TRP A 139 7.66 -13.09 -7.12
N THR A 140 8.44 -12.75 -8.14
CA THR A 140 8.86 -13.70 -9.17
C THR A 140 9.91 -14.67 -8.64
N LYS A 141 9.90 -15.87 -9.20
CA LYS A 141 10.85 -16.95 -8.92
C LYS A 141 12.30 -16.47 -9.00
N GLY A 142 13.09 -16.84 -8.01
CA GLY A 142 14.50 -16.47 -7.93
C GLY A 142 14.82 -15.28 -7.05
N ALA A 143 13.83 -14.61 -6.50
CA ALA A 143 14.03 -13.51 -5.55
C ALA A 143 14.10 -13.95 -4.07
N GLY A 144 14.18 -15.25 -3.82
CA GLY A 144 14.51 -15.81 -2.51
C GLY A 144 13.34 -16.20 -1.61
N TYR A 145 12.11 -15.81 -1.92
CA TYR A 145 10.92 -16.25 -1.19
C TYR A 145 9.74 -16.44 -2.14
N GLU A 146 9.21 -17.65 -2.18
CA GLU A 146 8.00 -17.99 -2.93
C GLU A 146 6.87 -18.31 -1.95
N SER A 147 5.82 -17.51 -1.96
CA SER A 147 4.56 -17.89 -1.32
C SER A 147 3.89 -19.00 -2.15
N PRO A 148 3.32 -20.05 -1.51
CA PRO A 148 2.58 -21.10 -2.22
C PRO A 148 1.49 -20.57 -3.15
N ASN A 149 0.96 -19.39 -2.84
CA ASN A 149 -0.10 -18.74 -3.61
C ASN A 149 0.41 -17.57 -4.47
N ASN A 150 1.73 -17.41 -4.62
CA ASN A 150 2.33 -16.24 -5.25
C ASN A 150 1.83 -14.90 -4.67
N ARG A 151 1.50 -14.87 -3.39
CA ARG A 151 1.10 -13.68 -2.65
C ARG A 151 2.09 -13.50 -1.53
N ALA A 152 2.75 -12.37 -1.47
CA ALA A 152 3.66 -12.10 -0.37
C ALA A 152 3.89 -10.61 -0.21
N GLY A 153 3.99 -10.15 1.02
CA GLY A 153 4.43 -8.80 1.34
C GLY A 153 5.82 -8.48 0.83
N THR A 154 6.66 -9.51 0.65
CA THR A 154 7.95 -9.40 -0.06
C THR A 154 7.79 -8.84 -1.47
N GLY A 155 6.67 -9.13 -2.16
CA GLY A 155 6.36 -8.59 -3.49
C GLY A 155 6.07 -7.09 -3.49
N VAL A 156 5.77 -6.50 -2.34
CA VAL A 156 5.66 -5.05 -2.17
C VAL A 156 6.99 -4.47 -1.66
N ILE A 157 7.54 -5.05 -0.62
CA ILE A 157 8.68 -4.47 0.12
C ILE A 157 9.98 -4.54 -0.68
N ARG A 158 10.31 -5.67 -1.30
CA ARG A 158 11.58 -5.79 -2.03
C ARG A 158 11.70 -4.86 -3.24
N PRO A 159 10.66 -4.68 -4.07
CA PRO A 159 10.69 -3.64 -5.11
C PRO A 159 10.87 -2.24 -4.54
N LEU A 160 10.17 -1.88 -3.46
CA LEU A 160 10.33 -0.58 -2.81
C LEU A 160 11.75 -0.39 -2.25
N GLU A 161 12.31 -1.40 -1.60
CA GLU A 161 13.71 -1.37 -1.14
C GLU A 161 14.67 -1.16 -2.31
N ASN A 162 14.53 -1.95 -3.39
CA ASN A 162 15.35 -1.82 -4.58
C ASN A 162 15.24 -0.44 -5.21
N SER A 163 14.02 0.11 -5.30
CA SER A 163 13.79 1.47 -5.79
C SER A 163 14.49 2.52 -4.92
N ALA A 164 14.35 2.41 -3.59
CA ALA A 164 15.03 3.32 -2.66
C ALA A 164 16.55 3.26 -2.80
N ARG A 165 17.13 2.05 -2.83
CA ARG A 165 18.59 1.86 -3.01
C ARG A 165 19.08 2.40 -4.35
N ALA A 166 18.34 2.18 -5.44
CA ALA A 166 18.69 2.69 -6.76
C ALA A 166 18.71 4.24 -6.80
N LYS A 167 17.93 4.89 -5.93
CA LYS A 167 17.89 6.34 -5.75
C LYS A 167 18.92 6.88 -4.74
N GLY A 168 19.81 6.03 -4.25
CA GLY A 168 20.89 6.42 -3.33
C GLY A 168 20.50 6.52 -1.87
N VAL A 169 19.32 6.05 -1.48
CA VAL A 169 18.91 5.97 -0.06
C VAL A 169 19.83 5.01 0.69
N LYS A 170 20.39 5.46 1.80
CA LYS A 170 21.23 4.65 2.68
C LYS A 170 20.38 4.00 3.77
N PHE A 171 20.76 2.78 4.14
CA PHE A 171 20.10 2.02 5.21
C PHE A 171 21.08 1.75 6.34
N LEU A 172 20.62 2.00 7.54
CA LEU A 172 21.27 1.60 8.80
C LEU A 172 20.32 0.60 9.49
N LEU A 173 20.79 -0.67 9.55
CA LEU A 173 20.08 -1.80 10.16
C LEU A 173 20.71 -2.18 11.48
#